data_7fce5471a2cf38a785c5ccd9766e7281
#
_entry.id   7fce5471a2cf38a785c5ccd9766e7281
#
_cell.length_a   1.000
_cell.length_b   1.000
_cell.length_c   1.000
_cell.angle_alpha   90.00
_cell.angle_beta   90.00
_cell.angle_gamma   90.00
#
_symmetry.space_group_name_H-M   'P 1'
#
loop_
_entity.id
_entity.type
_entity.pdbx_description
1 polymer ?
#
loop_
_entity_poly.entity_id
_entity_poly.type
_entity_poly.pdbx_seq_one_letter_code
_entity_poly.pdbx_strand_id
1 'polypeptide(L)'
;MAETLNLGNGNWGVKKDSLLAYNSENGNFKPLPFDFTRASSATVVNKAGLIETVGSGEPRIDFSNDAKGALLLEPSRSNLVSYSEDLSVLSKVSVGNASAPITTSNYGISPDGTMTATRVVFDLNGGTTNQDRSILRQSISSGDYYFSIYVKSTNGVEQKVMWHDGSEFNTTTVTSEWVRITYDSRDAVSWGGIALNGTSGVDSSDILVWGFQVEQGSYATSYIPTQGSAVTRVADACTNGGNEQVINSTEGVLYGEVKYPSNDIGSGKYSPISITGGSTNFVTFRHQGGVNNRLSIFIYVNNVEKFVVLTTAYDLNNYVKIAVLYSSSGSKVFINGTVAYTDAINSSFPINTLTEVEGFQGGDYFKGNVKDVRVYNTALTDAELQA
;
A
#
# COMPACT_ATOMS: atom_id res chain seq x y z
N MET A 1 -10.02 9.18 -27.14
CA MET A 1 -9.10 10.33 -27.33
C MET A 1 -7.77 10.01 -26.71
N ALA A 2 -6.66 10.56 -27.22
CA ALA A 2 -5.32 10.30 -26.66
C ALA A 2 -5.11 11.15 -25.40
N GLU A 3 -4.53 10.55 -24.37
CA GLU A 3 -4.12 11.24 -23.15
C GLU A 3 -2.86 12.06 -23.37
N THR A 4 -2.82 13.26 -22.84
CA THR A 4 -1.66 14.16 -22.90
C THR A 4 -0.60 13.83 -21.85
N LEU A 5 -1.03 13.18 -20.75
CA LEU A 5 -0.16 12.65 -19.71
C LEU A 5 -0.69 11.30 -19.27
N ASN A 6 0.18 10.27 -19.25
CA ASN A 6 -0.12 8.95 -18.71
C ASN A 6 1.06 8.46 -17.87
N LEU A 7 0.86 8.33 -16.56
CA LEU A 7 1.78 7.68 -15.64
C LEU A 7 1.27 6.28 -15.32
N GLY A 8 1.93 5.26 -15.81
CA GLY A 8 1.57 3.88 -15.49
C GLY A 8 0.99 3.07 -16.64
N ASN A 9 -0.05 2.29 -16.38
CA ASN A 9 -0.69 1.33 -17.30
C ASN A 9 0.31 0.38 -17.99
N GLY A 10 1.39 0.00 -17.27
CA GLY A 10 2.47 -0.83 -17.79
C GLY A 10 3.59 -0.07 -18.54
N ASN A 11 3.44 1.22 -18.75
CA ASN A 11 4.45 2.11 -19.35
C ASN A 11 5.21 2.83 -18.24
N TRP A 12 6.20 2.17 -17.65
CA TRP A 12 6.98 2.72 -16.55
C TRP A 12 8.33 3.24 -17.01
N GLY A 13 8.49 4.56 -17.06
CA GLY A 13 9.76 5.22 -17.24
C GLY A 13 10.39 5.58 -15.91
N VAL A 14 11.06 4.63 -15.27
CA VAL A 14 11.65 4.80 -13.93
C VAL A 14 13.09 5.28 -14.02
N LYS A 15 13.44 6.30 -13.24
CA LYS A 15 14.79 6.78 -13.05
C LYS A 15 14.96 7.22 -11.59
N LYS A 16 16.20 7.21 -11.11
CA LYS A 16 16.48 7.74 -9.76
C LYS A 16 15.98 9.19 -9.65
N ASP A 17 15.26 9.44 -8.56
CA ASP A 17 14.63 10.71 -8.19
C ASP A 17 13.56 11.21 -9.19
N SER A 18 13.11 10.34 -10.13
CA SER A 18 12.15 10.75 -11.16
C SER A 18 11.33 9.58 -11.71
N LEU A 19 10.10 9.91 -12.16
CA LEU A 19 9.23 9.05 -12.96
C LEU A 19 8.83 9.82 -14.24
N LEU A 20 8.86 9.15 -15.38
CA LEU A 20 8.46 9.74 -16.64
C LEU A 20 7.03 9.31 -16.99
N ALA A 21 6.17 10.29 -17.26
CA ALA A 21 4.86 10.04 -17.85
C ALA A 21 4.96 9.96 -19.38
N TYR A 22 4.14 9.10 -19.97
CA TYR A 22 4.01 8.96 -21.41
C TYR A 22 3.00 9.99 -21.95
N ASN A 23 3.27 10.53 -23.14
CA ASN A 23 2.32 11.37 -23.86
C ASN A 23 1.88 10.61 -25.12
N SER A 24 0.62 10.20 -25.17
CA SER A 24 0.07 9.40 -26.27
C SER A 24 -0.10 10.20 -27.55
N GLU A 25 -0.34 11.51 -27.48
CA GLU A 25 -0.42 12.38 -28.66
C GLU A 25 0.91 12.45 -29.40
N ASN A 26 2.02 12.49 -28.67
CA ASN A 26 3.38 12.59 -29.21
C ASN A 26 4.07 11.22 -29.33
N GLY A 27 3.49 10.17 -28.82
CA GLY A 27 4.04 8.82 -28.85
C GLY A 27 5.37 8.66 -28.11
N ASN A 28 5.63 9.41 -27.05
CA ASN A 28 6.89 9.39 -26.30
C ASN A 28 6.74 9.84 -24.83
N PHE A 29 7.84 9.74 -24.05
CA PHE A 29 7.92 10.19 -22.67
C PHE A 29 8.35 11.67 -22.53
N LYS A 30 7.94 12.54 -23.41
CA LYS A 30 8.21 13.99 -23.32
C LYS A 30 6.90 14.75 -23.06
N PRO A 31 6.93 15.74 -22.23
CA PRO A 31 8.04 16.39 -21.50
C PRO A 31 7.96 16.28 -19.98
N LEU A 32 7.65 15.14 -19.35
CA LEU A 32 6.97 15.17 -18.06
C LEU A 32 7.59 14.25 -17.03
N PRO A 33 8.76 14.59 -16.43
CA PRO A 33 9.18 13.93 -15.21
C PRO A 33 8.26 14.34 -14.06
N PHE A 34 7.84 13.35 -13.27
CA PHE A 34 7.47 13.57 -11.88
C PHE A 34 8.73 13.55 -11.03
N ASP A 35 8.82 14.42 -10.04
CA ASP A 35 9.81 14.33 -9.01
C ASP A 35 9.44 13.21 -8.03
N PHE A 36 10.38 12.32 -7.75
CA PHE A 36 10.21 11.26 -6.78
C PHE A 36 11.21 11.41 -5.64
N THR A 37 10.74 11.32 -4.40
CA THR A 37 11.62 11.38 -3.23
C THR A 37 11.34 10.25 -2.24
N ARG A 38 12.41 9.63 -1.76
CA ARG A 38 12.49 8.77 -0.57
C ARG A 38 13.95 8.72 -0.14
N ALA A 39 14.27 9.28 1.03
CA ALA A 39 15.64 9.37 1.54
C ALA A 39 16.14 8.08 2.24
N SER A 40 15.53 6.92 1.95
CA SER A 40 15.95 5.61 2.45
C SER A 40 15.83 4.55 1.36
N SER A 41 16.45 3.38 1.57
CA SER A 41 16.11 2.17 0.83
C SER A 41 14.68 1.71 1.15
N ALA A 42 14.12 0.85 0.31
CA ALA A 42 12.82 0.21 0.51
C ALA A 42 12.75 -1.11 -0.25
N THR A 43 11.76 -1.94 0.06
CA THR A 43 11.51 -3.16 -0.70
C THR A 43 10.30 -3.03 -1.62
N VAL A 44 10.27 -3.88 -2.64
CA VAL A 44 9.17 -4.02 -3.60
C VAL A 44 9.11 -5.47 -4.08
N VAL A 45 7.95 -5.92 -4.52
CA VAL A 45 7.83 -7.20 -5.22
C VAL A 45 8.09 -6.95 -6.70
N ASN A 46 9.14 -7.56 -7.24
CA ASN A 46 9.53 -7.41 -8.63
C ASN A 46 8.69 -8.28 -9.57
N LYS A 47 8.94 -8.15 -10.88
CA LYS A 47 8.18 -8.87 -11.92
C LYS A 47 8.34 -10.41 -11.84
N ALA A 48 9.38 -10.91 -11.18
CA ALA A 48 9.57 -12.35 -10.93
C ALA A 48 8.82 -12.83 -9.66
N GLY A 49 8.13 -11.95 -8.95
CA GLY A 49 7.43 -12.25 -7.70
C GLY A 49 8.35 -12.28 -6.47
N LEU A 50 9.59 -11.84 -6.60
CA LEU A 50 10.54 -11.82 -5.50
C LEU A 50 10.57 -10.43 -4.84
N ILE A 51 10.79 -10.41 -3.53
CA ILE A 51 11.04 -9.18 -2.79
C ILE A 51 12.46 -8.73 -3.10
N GLU A 52 12.61 -7.50 -3.58
CA GLU A 52 13.91 -6.89 -3.82
C GLU A 52 14.04 -5.55 -3.09
N THR A 53 15.26 -5.16 -2.76
CA THR A 53 15.57 -3.86 -2.16
C THR A 53 15.98 -2.88 -3.25
N VAL A 54 15.34 -1.71 -3.26
CA VAL A 54 15.69 -0.57 -4.12
C VAL A 54 16.31 0.56 -3.28
N GLY A 55 17.18 1.35 -3.90
CA GLY A 55 17.93 2.41 -3.24
C GLY A 55 17.09 3.64 -2.90
N SER A 56 17.73 4.59 -2.20
CA SER A 56 17.18 5.93 -1.95
C SER A 56 16.88 6.64 -3.27
N GLY A 57 15.71 7.27 -3.38
CA GLY A 57 15.27 7.97 -4.58
C GLY A 57 14.80 7.07 -5.72
N GLU A 58 14.85 5.75 -5.59
CA GLU A 58 14.40 4.82 -6.63
C GLU A 58 12.90 4.54 -6.47
N PRO A 59 12.04 4.91 -7.45
CA PRO A 59 10.63 4.57 -7.45
C PRO A 59 10.39 3.07 -7.46
N ARG A 60 9.33 2.63 -6.80
CA ARG A 60 8.97 1.23 -6.65
C ARG A 60 7.78 0.87 -7.54
N ILE A 61 8.02 0.04 -8.54
CA ILE A 61 6.93 -0.56 -9.33
C ILE A 61 6.67 -1.96 -8.78
N ASP A 62 5.54 -2.09 -8.09
CA ASP A 62 5.13 -3.31 -7.39
C ASP A 62 4.29 -4.21 -8.30
N PHE A 63 4.71 -5.45 -8.45
CA PHE A 63 4.04 -6.47 -9.28
C PHE A 63 3.25 -7.49 -8.46
N SER A 64 3.08 -7.30 -7.16
CA SER A 64 2.38 -8.26 -6.29
C SER A 64 0.91 -8.50 -6.67
N ASN A 65 0.24 -7.52 -7.26
CA ASN A 65 -1.19 -7.56 -7.55
C ASN A 65 -1.56 -7.34 -9.03
N ASP A 66 -0.62 -7.01 -9.89
CA ASP A 66 -0.87 -6.74 -11.30
C ASP A 66 0.38 -6.98 -12.16
N ALA A 67 0.23 -7.75 -13.26
CA ALA A 67 1.34 -8.06 -14.18
C ALA A 67 1.92 -6.83 -14.90
N LYS A 68 1.18 -5.71 -14.98
CA LYS A 68 1.66 -4.43 -15.51
C LYS A 68 2.41 -3.61 -14.45
N GLY A 69 2.31 -4.02 -13.18
CA GLY A 69 2.84 -3.32 -12.04
C GLY A 69 2.06 -2.05 -11.66
N ALA A 70 2.30 -1.55 -10.47
CA ALA A 70 1.76 -0.30 -9.96
C ALA A 70 2.83 0.47 -9.17
N LEU A 71 2.87 1.78 -9.28
CA LEU A 71 3.72 2.61 -8.43
C LEU A 71 3.26 2.49 -6.98
N LEU A 72 4.17 2.06 -6.11
CA LEU A 72 3.92 1.92 -4.68
C LEU A 72 4.42 3.16 -3.93
N LEU A 73 3.50 3.86 -3.28
CA LEU A 73 3.77 5.02 -2.44
C LEU A 73 3.32 4.74 -1.01
N GLU A 74 4.22 4.86 -0.05
CA GLU A 74 3.94 4.51 1.35
C GLU A 74 4.37 5.59 2.33
N PRO A 75 3.70 5.69 3.52
CA PRO A 75 4.13 6.58 4.58
C PRO A 75 5.45 6.12 5.20
N SER A 76 6.08 6.99 5.99
CA SER A 76 7.18 6.57 6.86
C SER A 76 6.70 5.50 7.84
N ARG A 77 7.48 4.43 7.99
CA ARG A 77 7.23 3.32 8.93
C ARG A 77 8.54 2.77 9.44
N SER A 78 8.51 2.27 10.67
CA SER A 78 9.64 1.59 11.29
C SER A 78 9.28 0.14 11.58
N ASN A 79 10.14 -0.79 11.15
CA ASN A 79 10.08 -2.15 11.67
C ASN A 79 10.81 -2.19 13.01
N LEU A 80 10.10 -2.52 14.08
CA LEU A 80 10.60 -2.54 15.46
C LEU A 80 11.27 -3.86 15.83
N VAL A 81 11.17 -4.89 14.99
CA VAL A 81 11.90 -6.15 15.18
C VAL A 81 13.36 -5.93 14.91
N SER A 82 14.24 -6.39 15.79
CA SER A 82 15.70 -6.18 15.62
C SER A 82 16.30 -7.05 14.53
N TYR A 83 15.80 -8.27 14.33
CA TYR A 83 16.25 -9.24 13.33
C TYR A 83 15.02 -9.81 12.62
N SER A 84 14.67 -9.22 11.49
CA SER A 84 13.44 -9.57 10.78
C SER A 84 13.54 -10.84 9.93
N GLU A 85 14.75 -11.32 9.65
CA GLU A 85 15.00 -12.52 8.82
C GLU A 85 15.50 -13.69 9.67
N ASP A 86 16.39 -13.45 10.63
CA ASP A 86 16.85 -14.50 11.55
C ASP A 86 15.92 -14.59 12.76
N LEU A 87 14.83 -15.32 12.63
CA LEU A 87 13.85 -15.49 13.70
C LEU A 87 14.28 -16.49 14.78
N SER A 88 15.43 -17.13 14.62
CA SER A 88 15.99 -18.01 15.65
C SER A 88 16.39 -17.28 16.94
N VAL A 89 16.63 -15.96 16.84
CA VAL A 89 16.97 -15.10 17.98
C VAL A 89 15.76 -14.68 18.82
N LEU A 90 14.53 -14.92 18.34
CA LEU A 90 13.31 -14.57 19.05
C LEU A 90 13.12 -15.44 20.29
N SER A 91 12.37 -14.92 21.24
CA SER A 91 12.03 -15.62 22.48
C SER A 91 11.15 -16.85 22.20
N LYS A 92 11.57 -18.00 22.71
CA LYS A 92 10.89 -19.29 22.61
C LYS A 92 10.26 -19.61 23.96
N VAL A 93 8.92 -19.71 23.98
CA VAL A 93 8.17 -19.89 25.22
C VAL A 93 7.27 -21.13 25.09
N SER A 94 7.20 -21.91 26.16
CA SER A 94 6.23 -22.99 26.32
C SER A 94 5.34 -22.75 27.54
N VAL A 95 4.07 -23.14 27.41
CA VAL A 95 3.08 -23.10 28.49
C VAL A 95 2.32 -24.42 28.49
N GLY A 96 1.92 -24.88 29.67
CA GLY A 96 1.21 -26.15 29.82
C GLY A 96 2.07 -27.36 29.42
N ASN A 97 1.49 -28.27 28.66
CA ASN A 97 2.18 -29.47 28.18
C ASN A 97 3.10 -29.20 26.97
N ALA A 98 2.93 -28.07 26.28
CA ALA A 98 3.65 -27.81 25.05
C ALA A 98 5.17 -27.66 25.25
N SER A 99 5.94 -27.99 24.24
CA SER A 99 7.37 -27.74 24.16
C SER A 99 7.64 -26.33 23.59
N ALA A 100 8.79 -25.73 23.95
CA ALA A 100 9.24 -24.51 23.32
C ALA A 100 9.56 -24.78 21.83
N PRO A 101 9.23 -23.84 20.91
CA PRO A 101 9.46 -24.08 19.48
C PRO A 101 10.96 -24.26 19.18
N ILE A 102 11.25 -25.19 18.25
CA ILE A 102 12.59 -25.42 17.73
C ILE A 102 12.78 -24.58 16.47
N THR A 103 13.86 -23.83 16.38
CA THR A 103 14.17 -22.98 15.22
C THR A 103 15.47 -23.39 14.57
N THR A 104 15.53 -23.31 13.23
CA THR A 104 16.74 -23.53 12.42
C THR A 104 16.84 -22.41 11.40
N SER A 105 17.87 -21.55 11.55
CA SER A 105 18.12 -20.44 10.61
C SER A 105 18.61 -20.95 9.26
N ASN A 106 18.39 -20.16 8.20
CA ASN A 106 18.89 -20.41 6.85
C ASN A 106 18.49 -21.81 6.32
N TYR A 107 17.26 -22.23 6.62
CA TYR A 107 16.77 -23.58 6.30
C TYR A 107 16.14 -23.69 4.91
N GLY A 108 15.52 -22.63 4.42
CA GLY A 108 14.80 -22.64 3.16
C GLY A 108 14.92 -21.35 2.35
N ILE A 109 14.48 -21.42 1.09
CA ILE A 109 14.41 -20.24 0.21
C ILE A 109 13.29 -19.32 0.68
N SER A 110 13.64 -18.08 0.95
CA SER A 110 12.76 -16.99 1.40
C SER A 110 12.08 -16.25 0.23
N PRO A 111 11.11 -15.38 0.49
CA PRO A 111 10.42 -14.59 -0.53
C PRO A 111 11.32 -13.66 -1.37
N ASP A 112 12.53 -13.38 -0.93
CA ASP A 112 13.53 -12.61 -1.69
C ASP A 112 14.44 -13.50 -2.59
N GLY A 113 14.22 -14.83 -2.56
CA GLY A 113 15.01 -15.80 -3.33
C GLY A 113 16.29 -16.26 -2.68
N THR A 114 16.62 -15.79 -1.48
CA THR A 114 17.83 -16.19 -0.74
C THR A 114 17.57 -17.36 0.22
N MET A 115 18.63 -18.00 0.72
CA MET A 115 18.52 -19.10 1.69
C MET A 115 18.52 -18.54 3.13
N THR A 116 17.53 -17.70 3.47
CA THR A 116 17.45 -17.01 4.77
C THR A 116 16.21 -17.34 5.58
N ALA A 117 15.27 -18.13 5.05
CA ALA A 117 14.08 -18.52 5.81
C ALA A 117 14.44 -19.39 7.02
N THR A 118 13.83 -19.08 8.16
CA THR A 118 13.97 -19.85 9.41
C THR A 118 12.88 -20.94 9.44
N ARG A 119 13.27 -22.19 9.68
CA ARG A 119 12.32 -23.27 10.02
C ARG A 119 11.92 -23.14 11.48
N VAL A 120 10.63 -23.29 11.75
CA VAL A 120 10.07 -23.33 13.11
C VAL A 120 9.21 -24.58 13.24
N VAL A 121 9.50 -25.38 14.27
CA VAL A 121 8.70 -26.53 14.66
C VAL A 121 8.02 -26.23 15.99
N PHE A 122 6.71 -26.15 15.98
CA PHE A 122 5.87 -26.07 17.17
C PHE A 122 5.41 -27.47 17.54
N ASP A 123 5.36 -27.76 18.86
CA ASP A 123 4.92 -29.04 19.37
C ASP A 123 4.13 -28.83 20.68
N LEU A 124 2.89 -29.32 20.73
CA LEU A 124 2.03 -29.24 21.89
C LEU A 124 2.20 -30.42 22.85
N ASN A 125 2.97 -31.45 22.43
CA ASN A 125 3.26 -32.64 23.24
C ASN A 125 1.99 -33.25 23.85
N GLY A 126 0.93 -33.40 23.03
CA GLY A 126 -0.38 -33.91 23.41
C GLY A 126 -1.26 -32.92 24.18
N GLY A 127 -0.88 -31.64 24.27
CA GLY A 127 -1.68 -30.57 24.86
C GLY A 127 -2.94 -30.26 24.04
N THR A 128 -4.11 -30.17 24.70
CA THR A 128 -5.42 -30.01 24.04
C THR A 128 -6.19 -28.77 24.47
N THR A 129 -5.61 -27.95 25.33
CA THR A 129 -6.28 -26.76 25.89
C THR A 129 -5.63 -25.47 25.34
N ASN A 130 -6.32 -24.35 25.48
CA ASN A 130 -5.77 -23.05 25.16
C ASN A 130 -4.59 -22.62 26.06
N GLN A 131 -4.35 -23.35 27.16
CA GLN A 131 -3.18 -23.15 28.02
C GLN A 131 -1.95 -23.92 27.56
N ASP A 132 -2.09 -24.89 26.68
CA ASP A 132 -0.97 -25.63 26.09
C ASP A 132 -0.47 -24.85 24.87
N ARG A 133 0.69 -24.17 24.97
CA ARG A 133 1.15 -23.22 23.96
C ARG A 133 2.64 -23.35 23.65
N SER A 134 2.96 -23.43 22.39
CA SER A 134 4.33 -23.31 21.86
C SER A 134 4.43 -21.96 21.13
N ILE A 135 5.29 -21.03 21.58
CA ILE A 135 5.25 -19.61 21.17
C ILE A 135 6.64 -19.13 20.74
N LEU A 136 6.71 -18.49 19.58
CA LEU A 136 7.85 -17.72 19.09
C LEU A 136 7.46 -16.23 19.07
N ARG A 137 8.13 -15.38 19.87
CA ARG A 137 7.70 -13.99 20.08
C ARG A 137 8.82 -12.98 20.19
N GLN A 138 8.49 -11.72 19.88
CA GLN A 138 9.31 -10.52 20.07
C GLN A 138 8.70 -9.68 21.20
N SER A 139 9.51 -9.24 22.16
CA SER A 139 9.13 -8.20 23.13
C SER A 139 9.28 -6.82 22.49
N ILE A 140 8.32 -5.95 22.72
CA ILE A 140 8.24 -4.58 22.22
C ILE A 140 7.80 -3.64 23.35
N SER A 141 7.92 -2.33 23.18
CA SER A 141 7.30 -1.36 24.09
C SER A 141 5.78 -1.50 24.05
N SER A 142 5.09 -1.17 25.15
CA SER A 142 3.62 -1.23 25.15
C SER A 142 3.03 -0.25 24.13
N GLY A 143 2.10 -0.71 23.30
CA GLY A 143 1.46 0.10 22.27
C GLY A 143 0.55 -0.71 21.34
N ASP A 144 -0.09 -0.01 20.41
CA ASP A 144 -0.88 -0.59 19.33
C ASP A 144 -0.01 -0.81 18.10
N TYR A 145 -0.03 -2.02 17.58
CA TYR A 145 0.85 -2.43 16.49
C TYR A 145 0.14 -3.23 15.42
N TYR A 146 0.70 -3.13 14.22
CA TYR A 146 0.37 -4.02 13.12
C TYR A 146 1.53 -4.99 12.90
N PHE A 147 1.25 -6.28 13.02
CA PHE A 147 2.21 -7.36 12.84
C PHE A 147 2.09 -7.96 11.45
N SER A 148 3.20 -8.38 10.88
CA SER A 148 3.20 -9.18 9.67
C SER A 148 4.40 -10.13 9.61
N ILE A 149 4.21 -11.29 8.96
CA ILE A 149 5.26 -12.29 8.75
C ILE A 149 4.92 -13.12 7.52
N TYR A 150 5.94 -13.54 6.79
CA TYR A 150 5.78 -14.52 5.73
C TYR A 150 5.88 -15.93 6.29
N VAL A 151 4.95 -16.79 5.90
CA VAL A 151 4.87 -18.19 6.35
C VAL A 151 4.68 -19.13 5.16
N LYS A 152 5.24 -20.35 5.27
CA LYS A 152 5.13 -21.42 4.26
C LYS A 152 5.28 -22.76 4.94
N SER A 153 4.57 -23.79 4.50
CA SER A 153 4.75 -25.16 4.96
C SER A 153 6.12 -25.71 4.52
N THR A 154 6.81 -26.40 5.42
CA THR A 154 8.13 -26.99 5.16
C THR A 154 8.05 -28.19 4.19
N ASN A 155 6.98 -28.97 4.27
CA ASN A 155 6.82 -30.26 3.58
C ASN A 155 5.70 -30.28 2.53
N GLY A 156 5.06 -29.14 2.25
CA GLY A 156 3.96 -29.04 1.29
C GLY A 156 2.59 -29.51 1.82
N VAL A 157 2.53 -30.05 3.02
CA VAL A 157 1.27 -30.40 3.69
C VAL A 157 0.76 -29.19 4.44
N GLU A 158 -0.56 -29.00 4.47
CA GLU A 158 -1.16 -27.91 5.25
C GLU A 158 -0.74 -27.94 6.72
N GLN A 159 -0.33 -26.82 7.24
CA GLN A 159 0.05 -26.59 8.61
C GLN A 159 -0.89 -25.56 9.26
N LYS A 160 -0.81 -25.41 10.57
CA LYS A 160 -1.54 -24.37 11.31
C LYS A 160 -0.57 -23.48 12.07
N VAL A 161 -0.85 -22.19 12.08
CA VAL A 161 -0.15 -21.20 12.90
C VAL A 161 -1.15 -20.19 13.42
N MET A 162 -0.88 -19.61 14.57
CA MET A 162 -1.75 -18.61 15.21
C MET A 162 -0.94 -17.34 15.48
N TRP A 163 -1.58 -16.18 15.35
CA TRP A 163 -1.08 -14.97 15.97
C TRP A 163 -1.34 -15.02 17.47
N HIS A 164 -0.41 -14.50 18.25
CA HIS A 164 -0.56 -14.41 19.67
C HIS A 164 0.18 -13.19 20.23
N ASP A 165 -0.54 -12.33 20.94
CA ASP A 165 -0.05 -11.13 21.59
C ASP A 165 -0.37 -11.09 23.09
N GLY A 166 -0.89 -12.18 23.64
CA GLY A 166 -1.34 -12.32 25.02
C GLY A 166 -2.84 -12.49 25.18
N SER A 167 -3.66 -11.97 24.27
CA SER A 167 -5.11 -11.92 24.39
C SER A 167 -5.87 -12.76 23.37
N GLU A 168 -5.42 -12.86 22.12
CA GLU A 168 -6.17 -13.51 21.06
C GLU A 168 -5.37 -14.56 20.27
N PHE A 169 -6.10 -15.53 19.69
CA PHE A 169 -5.58 -16.61 18.87
C PHE A 169 -6.38 -16.72 17.57
N ASN A 170 -5.87 -16.16 16.50
CA ASN A 170 -6.43 -16.33 15.15
C ASN A 170 -5.66 -17.41 14.42
N THR A 171 -6.29 -18.56 14.16
CA THR A 171 -5.67 -19.68 13.44
C THR A 171 -5.63 -19.40 11.94
N THR A 172 -4.45 -19.53 11.36
CA THR A 172 -4.22 -19.44 9.92
C THR A 172 -3.74 -20.78 9.38
N THR A 173 -4.27 -21.20 8.24
CA THR A 173 -3.78 -22.35 7.47
C THR A 173 -2.58 -21.90 6.64
N VAL A 174 -1.48 -22.64 6.74
CA VAL A 174 -0.22 -22.42 6.02
C VAL A 174 -0.06 -23.51 4.95
N THR A 175 0.10 -23.09 3.70
CA THR A 175 0.21 -23.97 2.54
C THR A 175 1.64 -24.09 2.01
N SER A 176 1.82 -24.76 0.87
CA SER A 176 3.11 -24.87 0.16
C SER A 176 3.61 -23.56 -0.47
N GLU A 177 2.78 -22.53 -0.50
CA GLU A 177 3.14 -21.23 -1.06
C GLU A 177 3.45 -20.21 0.04
N TRP A 178 4.36 -19.28 -0.24
CA TRP A 178 4.61 -18.16 0.67
C TRP A 178 3.37 -17.26 0.75
N VAL A 179 2.90 -17.03 1.96
CA VAL A 179 1.83 -16.07 2.25
C VAL A 179 2.28 -15.12 3.35
N ARG A 180 2.02 -13.83 3.18
CA ARG A 180 2.19 -12.84 4.24
C ARG A 180 0.93 -12.79 5.07
N ILE A 181 1.02 -13.25 6.31
CA ILE A 181 -0.06 -13.13 7.28
C ILE A 181 0.11 -11.85 8.10
N THR A 182 -1.00 -11.23 8.47
CA THR A 182 -1.03 -9.95 9.18
C THR A 182 -1.96 -10.02 10.38
N TYR A 183 -1.68 -9.17 11.37
CA TYR A 183 -2.51 -9.07 12.57
C TYR A 183 -2.52 -7.63 13.11
N ASP A 184 -3.70 -7.10 13.38
CA ASP A 184 -3.93 -5.78 13.98
C ASP A 184 -4.15 -5.93 15.49
N SER A 185 -3.18 -5.53 16.29
CA SER A 185 -3.24 -5.59 17.75
C SER A 185 -3.47 -4.20 18.32
N ARG A 186 -4.60 -3.99 18.97
CA ARG A 186 -5.06 -2.71 19.53
C ARG A 186 -5.13 -2.68 21.06
N ASP A 187 -4.57 -3.69 21.72
CA ASP A 187 -4.73 -3.87 23.18
C ASP A 187 -3.51 -3.38 23.97
N ALA A 188 -2.76 -2.40 23.45
CA ALA A 188 -1.55 -1.87 24.08
C ALA A 188 -0.56 -2.98 24.50
N VAL A 189 -0.31 -3.91 23.59
CA VAL A 189 0.50 -5.10 23.85
C VAL A 189 1.97 -4.76 24.04
N SER A 190 2.70 -5.58 24.81
CA SER A 190 4.13 -5.45 25.05
C SER A 190 4.98 -6.55 24.40
N TRP A 191 4.36 -7.41 23.63
CA TRP A 191 4.98 -8.46 22.82
C TRP A 191 3.99 -8.98 21.78
N GLY A 192 4.49 -9.63 20.76
CA GLY A 192 3.67 -10.33 19.77
C GLY A 192 4.49 -11.35 19.02
N GLY A 193 3.81 -12.32 18.40
CA GLY A 193 4.48 -13.36 17.65
C GLY A 193 3.50 -14.40 17.11
N ILE A 194 4.07 -15.54 16.73
CA ILE A 194 3.31 -16.69 16.24
C ILE A 194 3.38 -17.85 17.22
N ALA A 195 2.34 -18.65 17.23
CA ALA A 195 2.19 -19.74 18.18
C ALA A 195 1.43 -20.92 17.59
N LEU A 196 1.47 -22.04 18.29
CA LEU A 196 0.48 -23.11 18.22
C LEU A 196 -0.12 -23.30 19.61
N ASN A 197 -1.42 -23.57 19.72
CA ASN A 197 -2.05 -23.92 20.98
C ASN A 197 -2.97 -25.12 20.83
N GLY A 198 -3.39 -25.72 21.95
CA GLY A 198 -4.19 -26.94 21.98
C GLY A 198 -5.60 -26.83 21.38
N THR A 199 -6.05 -25.62 20.99
CA THR A 199 -7.32 -25.42 20.26
C THR A 199 -7.14 -25.31 18.74
N SER A 200 -5.90 -25.40 18.24
CA SER A 200 -5.58 -25.32 16.81
C SER A 200 -6.09 -26.51 15.98
N GLY A 201 -6.41 -27.62 16.66
CA GLY A 201 -6.84 -28.88 16.00
C GLY A 201 -5.69 -29.75 15.48
N VAL A 202 -4.43 -29.37 15.76
CA VAL A 202 -3.22 -30.14 15.43
C VAL A 202 -2.26 -30.13 16.61
N ASP A 203 -1.47 -31.21 16.76
CA ASP A 203 -0.50 -31.35 17.86
C ASP A 203 0.85 -30.71 17.54
N SER A 204 1.19 -30.57 16.26
CA SER A 204 2.43 -29.96 15.83
C SER A 204 2.27 -29.18 14.54
N SER A 205 3.23 -28.27 14.28
CA SER A 205 3.31 -27.51 13.04
C SER A 205 4.78 -27.27 12.66
N ASP A 206 5.10 -27.54 11.39
CA ASP A 206 6.45 -27.41 10.82
C ASP A 206 6.42 -26.45 9.63
N ILE A 207 6.88 -25.23 9.86
CA ILE A 207 6.76 -24.14 8.89
C ILE A 207 8.09 -23.42 8.67
N LEU A 208 8.21 -22.79 7.50
CA LEU A 208 9.19 -21.75 7.22
C LEU A 208 8.58 -20.39 7.55
N VAL A 209 9.38 -19.52 8.13
CA VAL A 209 9.02 -18.14 8.45
C VAL A 209 10.11 -17.18 8.00
N TRP A 210 9.71 -15.95 7.62
CA TRP A 210 10.62 -14.91 7.18
C TRP A 210 9.97 -13.52 7.24
N GLY A 211 10.79 -12.47 7.39
CA GLY A 211 10.34 -11.10 7.24
C GLY A 211 9.36 -10.66 8.34
N PHE A 212 9.64 -10.99 9.59
CA PHE A 212 8.82 -10.53 10.71
C PHE A 212 8.91 -9.02 10.86
N GLN A 213 7.77 -8.36 10.92
CA GLN A 213 7.65 -6.91 10.97
C GLN A 213 6.60 -6.49 11.99
N VAL A 214 6.96 -5.51 12.81
CA VAL A 214 6.10 -4.87 13.80
C VAL A 214 6.14 -3.37 13.55
N GLU A 215 5.00 -2.78 13.22
CA GLU A 215 4.86 -1.39 12.85
C GLU A 215 3.80 -0.68 13.69
N GLN A 216 4.02 0.59 13.99
CA GLN A 216 2.91 1.45 14.44
C GLN A 216 2.11 1.90 13.22
N GLY A 217 0.79 1.69 13.26
CA GLY A 217 -0.10 2.05 12.16
C GLY A 217 -1.32 1.16 12.09
N SER A 218 -2.18 1.36 11.08
CA SER A 218 -3.44 0.66 10.89
C SER A 218 -3.40 -0.41 9.79
N TYR A 219 -2.25 -0.64 9.16
CA TYR A 219 -2.05 -1.64 8.11
C TYR A 219 -0.56 -1.97 7.96
N ALA A 220 -0.24 -3.17 7.44
CA ALA A 220 1.12 -3.56 7.08
C ALA A 220 1.58 -2.83 5.82
N THR A 221 2.79 -2.24 5.89
CA THR A 221 3.46 -1.68 4.71
C THR A 221 4.40 -2.72 4.07
N SER A 222 5.08 -2.38 2.97
CA SER A 222 6.09 -3.24 2.37
C SER A 222 7.13 -3.66 3.41
N TYR A 223 7.73 -4.81 3.21
CA TYR A 223 8.72 -5.35 4.15
C TYR A 223 9.89 -4.37 4.36
N ILE A 224 10.30 -4.18 5.61
CA ILE A 224 11.44 -3.35 6.01
C ILE A 224 12.46 -4.27 6.70
N PRO A 225 13.57 -4.63 6.01
CA PRO A 225 14.58 -5.51 6.57
C PRO A 225 15.31 -4.86 7.75
N THR A 226 15.57 -5.66 8.78
CA THR A 226 16.32 -5.23 9.97
C THR A 226 17.40 -6.25 10.34
N GLN A 227 18.55 -5.74 10.78
CA GLN A 227 19.68 -6.56 11.22
C GLN A 227 20.37 -5.91 12.43
N GLY A 228 19.94 -6.25 13.63
CA GLY A 228 20.50 -5.79 14.89
C GLY A 228 19.74 -4.62 15.55
N SER A 229 18.96 -3.84 14.82
CA SER A 229 18.17 -2.72 15.36
C SER A 229 16.95 -2.43 14.51
N ALA A 230 15.99 -1.69 15.05
CA ALA A 230 14.86 -1.15 14.30
C ALA A 230 15.34 -0.28 13.13
N VAL A 231 14.63 -0.36 12.00
CA VAL A 231 14.92 0.41 10.78
C VAL A 231 13.68 1.18 10.35
N THR A 232 13.88 2.45 9.97
CA THR A 232 12.82 3.30 9.43
C THR A 232 12.98 3.46 7.92
N ARG A 233 11.94 3.09 7.16
CA ARG A 233 11.74 3.53 5.79
C ARG A 233 11.00 4.86 5.82
N VAL A 234 11.58 5.91 5.24
CA VAL A 234 10.93 7.21 5.11
C VAL A 234 9.83 7.19 4.05
N ALA A 235 8.93 8.17 4.09
CA ALA A 235 7.81 8.27 3.17
C ALA A 235 8.26 8.44 1.72
N ASP A 236 7.48 7.90 0.78
CA ASP A 236 7.55 8.24 -0.63
C ASP A 236 6.75 9.52 -0.91
N ALA A 237 7.23 10.33 -1.86
CA ALA A 237 6.46 11.41 -2.47
C ALA A 237 6.70 11.42 -3.98
N CYS A 238 5.62 11.73 -4.74
CA CYS A 238 5.63 11.84 -6.19
C CYS A 238 4.85 13.11 -6.55
N THR A 239 5.54 14.11 -7.12
CA THR A 239 5.02 15.47 -7.33
C THR A 239 5.51 16.05 -8.66
N ASN A 240 5.03 17.25 -9.03
CA ASN A 240 5.50 18.06 -10.15
C ASN A 240 5.37 17.40 -11.52
N GLY A 241 4.38 16.54 -11.75
CA GLY A 241 4.17 15.91 -13.06
C GLY A 241 3.38 16.80 -14.01
N GLY A 242 3.86 16.99 -15.24
CA GLY A 242 3.16 17.79 -16.21
C GLY A 242 3.54 19.27 -16.24
N ASN A 243 2.81 20.01 -17.04
CA ASN A 243 2.91 21.48 -17.18
C ASN A 243 1.69 22.00 -17.97
N GLU A 244 1.63 23.32 -18.19
CA GLU A 244 0.54 23.98 -18.93
C GLU A 244 0.42 23.57 -20.41
N GLN A 245 1.39 22.84 -20.98
CA GLN A 245 1.29 22.33 -22.36
C GLN A 245 0.47 21.04 -22.45
N VAL A 246 0.39 20.28 -21.38
CA VAL A 246 -0.33 19.00 -21.33
C VAL A 246 -1.58 19.07 -20.45
N ILE A 247 -1.69 20.11 -19.62
CA ILE A 247 -2.84 20.36 -18.74
C ILE A 247 -3.58 21.58 -19.28
N ASN A 248 -4.82 21.40 -19.73
CA ASN A 248 -5.67 22.52 -20.13
C ASN A 248 -6.47 22.99 -18.92
N SER A 249 -6.25 24.25 -18.50
CA SER A 249 -6.96 24.82 -17.34
C SER A 249 -8.43 25.06 -17.59
N THR A 250 -8.87 25.24 -18.84
CA THR A 250 -10.27 25.59 -19.14
C THR A 250 -11.21 24.40 -19.16
N GLU A 251 -10.71 23.22 -19.49
CA GLU A 251 -11.42 21.95 -19.48
C GLU A 251 -10.47 20.78 -19.45
N GLY A 252 -10.91 19.63 -18.99
CA GLY A 252 -10.11 18.42 -19.02
C GLY A 252 -10.67 17.30 -18.15
N VAL A 253 -9.89 16.23 -18.05
CA VAL A 253 -10.18 15.10 -17.20
C VAL A 253 -8.95 14.68 -16.42
N LEU A 254 -9.11 14.53 -15.11
CA LEU A 254 -8.17 13.78 -14.27
C LEU A 254 -8.73 12.36 -14.08
N TYR A 255 -7.98 11.37 -14.53
CA TYR A 255 -8.28 9.96 -14.32
C TYR A 255 -7.24 9.31 -13.43
N GLY A 256 -7.67 8.39 -12.57
CA GLY A 256 -6.79 7.52 -11.79
C GLY A 256 -7.36 6.12 -11.62
N GLU A 257 -6.53 5.10 -11.74
CA GLU A 257 -6.80 3.74 -11.27
C GLU A 257 -5.86 3.47 -10.09
N VAL A 258 -6.42 3.50 -8.89
CA VAL A 258 -5.66 3.51 -7.64
C VAL A 258 -6.22 2.51 -6.63
N LYS A 259 -5.35 2.03 -5.75
CA LYS A 259 -5.70 1.21 -4.59
C LYS A 259 -5.13 1.87 -3.34
N TYR A 260 -5.96 2.05 -2.33
CA TYR A 260 -5.53 2.58 -1.06
C TYR A 260 -5.06 1.47 -0.11
N PRO A 261 -4.16 1.75 0.84
CA PRO A 261 -3.57 0.71 1.69
C PRO A 261 -4.54 0.17 2.73
N SER A 262 -5.61 0.90 3.01
CA SER A 262 -6.67 0.54 3.96
C SER A 262 -7.94 1.29 3.62
N ASN A 263 -9.08 0.72 3.98
CA ASN A 263 -10.38 1.40 3.95
C ASN A 263 -10.48 2.51 5.01
N ASP A 264 -9.60 2.52 6.00
CA ASP A 264 -9.44 3.60 6.98
C ASP A 264 -7.96 3.99 7.10
N ILE A 265 -7.63 5.21 6.74
CA ILE A 265 -6.28 5.79 6.87
C ILE A 265 -6.10 6.65 8.11
N GLY A 266 -7.10 6.66 9.00
CA GLY A 266 -7.10 7.46 10.22
C GLY A 266 -7.73 8.84 10.07
N SER A 267 -8.27 9.37 11.17
CA SER A 267 -8.93 10.68 11.20
C SER A 267 -7.97 11.82 10.84
N GLY A 268 -8.44 12.77 10.04
CA GLY A 268 -7.68 13.95 9.63
C GLY A 268 -6.56 13.69 8.62
N LYS A 269 -6.48 12.48 8.07
CA LYS A 269 -5.54 12.12 7.00
C LYS A 269 -6.24 12.11 5.65
N TYR A 270 -5.47 12.39 4.61
CA TYR A 270 -5.93 12.36 3.23
C TYR A 270 -4.91 11.63 2.37
N SER A 271 -5.37 11.10 1.25
CA SER A 271 -4.50 10.45 0.25
C SER A 271 -4.94 10.94 -1.13
N PRO A 272 -4.50 12.14 -1.55
CA PRO A 272 -4.98 12.80 -2.75
C PRO A 272 -4.18 12.45 -4.01
N ILE A 273 -4.86 12.51 -5.18
CA ILE A 273 -4.25 12.76 -6.49
C ILE A 273 -4.92 14.00 -7.06
N SER A 274 -4.15 14.93 -7.56
CA SER A 274 -4.61 16.26 -7.96
C SER A 274 -4.00 16.72 -9.27
N ILE A 275 -4.75 17.52 -10.04
CA ILE A 275 -4.19 18.52 -10.95
C ILE A 275 -4.28 19.84 -10.20
N THR A 276 -3.19 20.59 -10.11
CA THR A 276 -3.13 21.79 -9.28
C THR A 276 -2.39 22.96 -9.95
N GLY A 277 -2.73 24.15 -9.50
CA GLY A 277 -2.01 25.41 -9.68
C GLY A 277 -1.83 26.09 -8.33
N GLY A 278 -1.43 25.29 -7.33
CA GLY A 278 -1.28 25.71 -5.94
C GLY A 278 -2.55 25.51 -5.09
N SER A 279 -2.53 26.01 -3.87
CA SER A 279 -3.54 25.69 -2.84
C SER A 279 -4.96 26.23 -3.12
N THR A 280 -5.11 27.13 -4.09
CA THR A 280 -6.38 27.81 -4.39
C THR A 280 -7.04 27.31 -5.68
N ASN A 281 -6.33 26.56 -6.51
CA ASN A 281 -6.79 26.06 -7.81
C ASN A 281 -6.43 24.59 -7.96
N PHE A 282 -7.42 23.71 -7.90
CA PHE A 282 -7.16 22.28 -8.04
C PHE A 282 -8.41 21.48 -8.40
N VAL A 283 -8.18 20.38 -9.08
CA VAL A 283 -9.09 19.24 -9.27
C VAL A 283 -8.48 18.06 -8.54
N THR A 284 -9.19 17.46 -7.59
CA THR A 284 -8.66 16.35 -6.80
C THR A 284 -9.70 15.27 -6.52
N PHE A 285 -9.24 14.05 -6.44
CA PHE A 285 -9.93 12.98 -5.73
C PHE A 285 -9.01 12.43 -4.63
N ARG A 286 -9.58 12.03 -3.52
CA ARG A 286 -8.82 11.54 -2.37
C ARG A 286 -9.62 10.57 -1.51
N HIS A 287 -8.95 9.64 -0.87
CA HIS A 287 -9.49 8.96 0.30
C HIS A 287 -9.53 9.95 1.47
N GLN A 288 -10.66 10.03 2.15
CA GLN A 288 -10.83 10.92 3.31
C GLN A 288 -10.74 10.10 4.60
N GLY A 289 -9.72 10.38 5.40
CA GLY A 289 -9.52 9.72 6.69
C GLY A 289 -10.65 10.01 7.69
N GLY A 290 -10.95 9.00 8.53
CA GLY A 290 -12.06 9.04 9.49
C GLY A 290 -13.45 8.83 8.87
N VAL A 291 -13.54 8.59 7.57
CA VAL A 291 -14.78 8.23 6.85
C VAL A 291 -14.47 7.03 5.98
N ASN A 292 -14.72 5.85 6.55
CA ASN A 292 -14.33 4.58 5.93
C ASN A 292 -14.95 4.39 4.54
N ASN A 293 -14.16 3.87 3.62
CA ASN A 293 -14.55 3.45 2.29
C ASN A 293 -15.10 4.58 1.39
N ARG A 294 -14.79 5.85 1.65
CA ARG A 294 -15.32 6.96 0.87
C ARG A 294 -14.21 7.79 0.23
N LEU A 295 -14.55 8.28 -0.96
CA LEU A 295 -13.75 9.25 -1.69
C LEU A 295 -14.36 10.63 -1.54
N SER A 296 -13.52 11.64 -1.44
CA SER A 296 -13.91 13.04 -1.60
C SER A 296 -13.35 13.56 -2.91
N ILE A 297 -14.19 14.22 -3.68
CA ILE A 297 -13.81 14.87 -4.94
C ILE A 297 -14.07 16.37 -4.80
N PHE A 298 -13.08 17.18 -5.17
CA PHE A 298 -13.15 18.63 -5.06
C PHE A 298 -12.65 19.30 -6.34
N ILE A 299 -13.32 20.40 -6.69
CA ILE A 299 -12.86 21.37 -7.67
C ILE A 299 -12.93 22.76 -7.03
N TYR A 300 -11.77 23.39 -6.88
CA TYR A 300 -11.65 24.75 -6.35
C TYR A 300 -11.00 25.66 -7.38
N VAL A 301 -11.67 26.78 -7.68
CA VAL A 301 -11.20 27.81 -8.61
C VAL A 301 -11.06 29.12 -7.84
N ASN A 302 -9.84 29.66 -7.75
CA ASN A 302 -9.52 30.87 -6.99
C ASN A 302 -10.05 30.83 -5.54
N ASN A 303 -9.82 29.70 -4.87
CA ASN A 303 -10.30 29.43 -3.51
C ASN A 303 -11.84 29.41 -3.35
N VAL A 304 -12.58 29.28 -4.47
CA VAL A 304 -14.02 29.13 -4.49
C VAL A 304 -14.36 27.67 -4.83
N GLU A 305 -15.10 27.03 -3.94
CA GLU A 305 -15.64 25.71 -4.19
C GLU A 305 -16.61 25.73 -5.38
N LYS A 306 -16.28 24.96 -6.41
CA LYS A 306 -17.13 24.78 -7.59
C LYS A 306 -17.86 23.45 -7.57
N PHE A 307 -17.21 22.45 -7.01
CA PHE A 307 -17.73 21.10 -6.92
C PHE A 307 -17.14 20.39 -5.69
N VAL A 308 -18.00 19.82 -4.87
CA VAL A 308 -17.60 19.00 -3.71
C VAL A 308 -18.55 17.83 -3.58
N VAL A 309 -17.98 16.65 -3.54
CA VAL A 309 -18.71 15.39 -3.35
C VAL A 309 -18.00 14.50 -2.36
N LEU A 310 -18.78 13.94 -1.43
CA LEU A 310 -18.41 12.77 -0.65
C LEU A 310 -19.21 11.59 -1.20
N THR A 311 -18.50 10.59 -1.70
CA THR A 311 -19.14 9.43 -2.35
C THR A 311 -19.85 8.50 -1.35
N THR A 312 -20.63 7.56 -1.88
CA THR A 312 -21.00 6.34 -1.15
C THR A 312 -19.76 5.49 -0.86
N ALA A 313 -19.90 4.45 -0.04
CA ALA A 313 -18.79 3.56 0.29
C ALA A 313 -18.35 2.73 -0.93
N TYR A 314 -17.03 2.58 -1.10
CA TYR A 314 -16.36 1.70 -2.05
C TYR A 314 -15.33 0.84 -1.31
N ASP A 315 -15.04 -0.35 -1.82
CA ASP A 315 -13.91 -1.13 -1.28
C ASP A 315 -12.59 -0.59 -1.84
N LEU A 316 -11.98 0.30 -1.10
CA LEU A 316 -10.73 0.98 -1.47
C LEU A 316 -9.49 0.09 -1.30
N ASN A 317 -9.63 -1.11 -0.71
CA ASN A 317 -8.58 -2.13 -0.69
C ASN A 317 -8.41 -2.82 -2.05
N ASN A 318 -9.33 -2.58 -2.98
CA ASN A 318 -9.22 -2.97 -4.39
C ASN A 318 -8.96 -1.75 -5.26
N TYR A 319 -8.49 -1.98 -6.50
CA TYR A 319 -8.33 -0.89 -7.45
C TYR A 319 -9.69 -0.27 -7.77
N VAL A 320 -9.75 1.06 -7.69
CA VAL A 320 -10.89 1.86 -8.08
C VAL A 320 -10.48 2.81 -9.21
N LYS A 321 -11.31 2.88 -10.25
CA LYS A 321 -11.16 3.82 -11.37
C LYS A 321 -11.98 5.06 -11.06
N ILE A 322 -11.35 6.22 -11.15
CA ILE A 322 -11.97 7.51 -10.86
C ILE A 322 -11.66 8.46 -12.02
N ALA A 323 -12.66 9.07 -12.61
CA ALA A 323 -12.49 10.13 -13.60
C ALA A 323 -13.25 11.37 -13.16
N VAL A 324 -12.57 12.52 -13.14
CA VAL A 324 -13.11 13.82 -12.77
C VAL A 324 -12.99 14.75 -13.96
N LEU A 325 -14.12 15.07 -14.59
CA LEU A 325 -14.22 16.03 -15.68
C LEU A 325 -14.52 17.42 -15.10
N TYR A 326 -13.81 18.42 -15.60
CA TYR A 326 -14.04 19.84 -15.33
C TYR A 326 -14.16 20.64 -16.63
N SER A 327 -15.10 21.57 -16.71
CA SER A 327 -15.31 22.42 -17.90
C SER A 327 -16.19 23.61 -17.59
N SER A 328 -16.35 24.51 -18.58
CA SER A 328 -17.30 25.63 -18.50
C SER A 328 -18.76 25.20 -18.46
N SER A 329 -19.09 24.00 -18.96
CA SER A 329 -20.43 23.44 -18.96
C SER A 329 -20.76 22.62 -17.72
N GLY A 330 -19.80 22.44 -16.79
CA GLY A 330 -19.98 21.73 -15.54
C GLY A 330 -18.95 20.65 -15.31
N SER A 331 -19.19 19.85 -14.27
CA SER A 331 -18.33 18.76 -13.81
C SER A 331 -19.08 17.43 -13.81
N LYS A 332 -18.34 16.36 -14.05
CA LYS A 332 -18.82 14.97 -13.90
C LYS A 332 -17.79 14.11 -13.19
N VAL A 333 -18.28 13.17 -12.41
CA VAL A 333 -17.45 12.13 -11.76
C VAL A 333 -17.93 10.77 -12.19
N PHE A 334 -17.03 9.97 -12.70
CA PHE A 334 -17.23 8.56 -12.99
C PHE A 334 -16.43 7.73 -11.99
N ILE A 335 -17.04 6.66 -11.48
CA ILE A 335 -16.37 5.67 -10.62
C ILE A 335 -16.66 4.29 -11.20
N ASN A 336 -15.58 3.56 -11.50
CA ASN A 336 -15.65 2.24 -12.14
C ASN A 336 -16.52 2.24 -13.42
N GLY A 337 -16.36 3.27 -14.27
CA GLY A 337 -17.08 3.41 -15.53
C GLY A 337 -18.55 3.84 -15.39
N THR A 338 -19.02 4.16 -14.20
CA THR A 338 -20.41 4.59 -13.96
C THR A 338 -20.43 6.05 -13.53
N VAL A 339 -21.37 6.85 -14.10
CA VAL A 339 -21.63 8.23 -13.64
C VAL A 339 -22.05 8.19 -12.18
N ALA A 340 -21.20 8.75 -11.32
CA ALA A 340 -21.49 8.89 -9.89
C ALA A 340 -22.15 10.23 -9.58
N TYR A 341 -21.69 11.32 -10.21
CA TYR A 341 -22.18 12.68 -9.95
C TYR A 341 -22.07 13.56 -11.20
N THR A 342 -22.99 14.51 -11.32
CA THR A 342 -23.00 15.53 -12.39
C THR A 342 -23.41 16.87 -11.79
N ASP A 343 -22.76 17.94 -12.22
CA ASP A 343 -23.10 19.32 -11.89
C ASP A 343 -22.97 20.20 -13.15
N ALA A 344 -23.82 21.20 -13.29
CA ALA A 344 -23.81 22.15 -14.41
C ALA A 344 -23.11 23.49 -14.06
N ILE A 345 -22.50 23.58 -12.88
CA ILE A 345 -21.77 24.79 -12.46
C ILE A 345 -20.45 24.88 -13.23
N ASN A 346 -20.18 26.04 -13.82
CA ASN A 346 -18.90 26.31 -14.47
C ASN A 346 -17.71 26.04 -13.54
N SER A 347 -16.92 25.05 -13.86
CA SER A 347 -15.72 24.60 -13.15
C SER A 347 -14.44 24.80 -13.93
N SER A 348 -14.45 25.60 -15.01
CA SER A 348 -13.25 25.96 -15.75
C SER A 348 -12.36 26.91 -14.93
N PHE A 349 -11.05 26.80 -15.16
CA PHE A 349 -10.05 27.68 -14.55
C PHE A 349 -9.58 28.74 -15.52
N PRO A 350 -9.03 29.86 -15.05
CA PRO A 350 -8.29 30.78 -15.92
C PRO A 350 -7.17 30.05 -16.67
N ILE A 351 -6.83 30.51 -17.87
CA ILE A 351 -5.78 29.91 -18.72
C ILE A 351 -4.47 29.84 -17.94
N ASN A 352 -3.71 28.73 -18.09
CA ASN A 352 -2.41 28.49 -17.46
C ASN A 352 -2.43 28.56 -15.94
N THR A 353 -3.55 28.26 -15.31
CA THR A 353 -3.67 28.20 -13.84
C THR A 353 -3.29 26.82 -13.29
N LEU A 354 -3.72 25.74 -13.97
CA LEU A 354 -3.36 24.38 -13.59
C LEU A 354 -2.05 24.01 -14.28
N THR A 355 -1.01 23.69 -13.50
CA THR A 355 0.36 23.57 -14.00
C THR A 355 1.02 22.23 -13.73
N GLU A 356 0.43 21.40 -12.86
CA GLU A 356 1.06 20.13 -12.47
C GLU A 356 0.06 19.09 -11.99
N VAL A 357 0.48 17.82 -12.07
CA VAL A 357 -0.16 16.66 -11.44
C VAL A 357 0.66 16.24 -10.24
N GLU A 358 0.02 16.04 -9.11
CA GLU A 358 0.71 15.63 -7.90
C GLU A 358 -0.15 14.72 -7.00
N GLY A 359 0.54 13.91 -6.21
CA GLY A 359 -0.06 13.17 -5.09
C GLY A 359 0.05 13.94 -3.78
N PHE A 360 -0.40 15.21 -3.77
CA PHE A 360 -0.29 16.09 -2.60
C PHE A 360 -1.47 17.05 -2.49
N GLN A 361 -2.00 17.21 -1.29
CA GLN A 361 -2.94 18.29 -0.94
C GLN A 361 -2.95 18.51 0.57
N GLY A 362 -2.83 19.76 1.00
CA GLY A 362 -3.02 20.13 2.40
C GLY A 362 -2.04 19.51 3.39
N GLY A 363 -0.82 19.17 2.97
CA GLY A 363 0.22 18.54 3.78
C GLY A 363 0.28 17.01 3.73
N ASP A 364 -0.67 16.36 3.05
CA ASP A 364 -0.70 14.91 2.91
C ASP A 364 -0.33 14.48 1.47
N TYR A 365 0.51 13.45 1.35
CA TYR A 365 0.85 12.81 0.08
C TYR A 365 -0.02 11.59 -0.16
N PHE A 366 -0.24 11.25 -1.44
CA PHE A 366 -0.88 9.98 -1.81
C PHE A 366 -0.13 8.81 -1.19
N LYS A 367 -0.89 7.86 -0.63
CA LYS A 367 -0.40 6.58 -0.11
C LYS A 367 -1.24 5.45 -0.69
N GLY A 368 -0.57 4.47 -1.27
CA GLY A 368 -1.19 3.31 -1.90
C GLY A 368 -0.51 2.90 -3.20
N ASN A 369 -1.22 2.14 -4.02
CA ASN A 369 -0.76 1.71 -5.33
C ASN A 369 -1.42 2.56 -6.42
N VAL A 370 -0.62 3.15 -7.28
CA VAL A 370 -1.05 3.90 -8.47
C VAL A 370 -0.78 3.02 -9.68
N LYS A 371 -1.84 2.49 -10.29
CA LYS A 371 -1.73 1.65 -11.49
C LYS A 371 -1.75 2.49 -12.76
N ASP A 372 -2.53 3.57 -12.76
CA ASP A 372 -2.70 4.44 -13.91
C ASP A 372 -3.15 5.84 -13.45
N VAL A 373 -2.50 6.88 -13.94
CA VAL A 373 -2.95 8.28 -13.83
C VAL A 373 -2.89 8.90 -15.20
N ARG A 374 -4.00 9.48 -15.66
CA ARG A 374 -4.08 10.14 -16.97
C ARG A 374 -4.63 11.55 -16.84
N VAL A 375 -4.13 12.40 -17.70
CA VAL A 375 -4.72 13.71 -17.97
C VAL A 375 -5.15 13.77 -19.42
N TYR A 376 -6.34 14.29 -19.63
CA TYR A 376 -6.85 14.66 -20.94
C TYR A 376 -7.03 16.17 -20.97
N ASN A 377 -6.53 16.83 -21.99
CA ASN A 377 -6.59 18.27 -22.14
C ASN A 377 -7.90 18.78 -22.76
N THR A 378 -8.88 17.90 -22.91
CA THR A 378 -10.24 18.20 -23.41
C THR A 378 -11.27 17.51 -22.56
N ALA A 379 -12.49 18.06 -22.52
CA ALA A 379 -13.63 17.40 -21.93
C ALA A 379 -13.99 16.16 -22.77
N LEU A 380 -14.00 14.98 -22.13
CA LEU A 380 -14.39 13.73 -22.77
C LEU A 380 -15.91 13.53 -22.73
N THR A 381 -16.43 12.79 -23.71
CA THR A 381 -17.83 12.35 -23.72
C THR A 381 -18.08 11.27 -22.67
N ASP A 382 -19.35 11.07 -22.28
CA ASP A 382 -19.73 10.03 -21.32
C ASP A 382 -19.29 8.62 -21.80
N ALA A 383 -19.39 8.34 -23.10
CA ALA A 383 -18.96 7.07 -23.67
C ALA A 383 -17.44 6.82 -23.54
N GLU A 384 -16.64 7.88 -23.68
CA GLU A 384 -15.16 7.80 -23.50
C GLU A 384 -14.78 7.65 -22.02
N LEU A 385 -15.59 8.21 -21.10
CA LEU A 385 -15.36 8.12 -19.65
C LEU A 385 -15.85 6.80 -19.04
N GLN A 386 -16.71 6.05 -19.75
CA GLN A 386 -17.18 4.72 -19.37
C GLN A 386 -16.23 3.59 -19.80
N ALA A 387 -15.38 3.83 -20.78
CA ALA A 387 -14.43 2.86 -21.33
C ALA A 387 -13.18 2.72 -20.44
#